data_b9d6b1bec7448038d8fec300bd3091b6
#
_entry.id   b9d6b1bec7448038d8fec300bd3091b6
#
_cell.length_a   1.000
_cell.length_b   1.000
_cell.length_c   1.000
_cell.angle_alpha   90.00
_cell.angle_beta   90.00
_cell.angle_gamma   90.00
#
_symmetry.space_group_name_H-M   'P 1'
#
loop_
_entity.id
_entity.type
_entity.pdbx_description
1 polymer ?
#
loop_
_entity_poly.entity_id
_entity_poly.type
_entity_poly.pdbx_seq_one_letter_code
_entity_poly.pdbx_strand_id
1 'polypeptide(L)'
;MNDLQLQALGLQCSHLIDFSGNQIHRRLKSDLDGLMQAAKSSGFDFAIASAHRDFHRQKAIWNAKYSGLRPILDLDNKAVDTSGFSSKAMIEAIMLFSALPGASRHHFGTDLDVYATNCLTNGQSLQLEPWEYEQSGPFYEFSAWLDQTMGEFGFYKPYDVYRGGVACEPWHISHAKLANEMSVSIDAAAISEAISQYDVLGKESIINNMGELYERYVINVASSTVK
;
A
#
# COMPACT_ATOMS: atom_id res chain seq x y z
N MET A 1 19.43 -13.69 -2.63
CA MET A 1 18.88 -12.41 -2.08
C MET A 1 19.65 -12.01 -0.84
N ASN A 2 19.95 -10.70 -0.67
CA ASN A 2 20.56 -10.14 0.55
C ASN A 2 19.47 -9.73 1.56
N ASP A 3 19.86 -9.31 2.78
CA ASP A 3 18.91 -8.96 3.86
C ASP A 3 17.95 -7.83 3.45
N LEU A 4 18.44 -6.79 2.77
CA LEU A 4 17.60 -5.67 2.33
C LEU A 4 16.55 -6.11 1.31
N GLN A 5 16.92 -6.99 0.38
CA GLN A 5 15.97 -7.58 -0.57
C GLN A 5 14.91 -8.44 0.15
N LEU A 6 15.32 -9.27 1.12
CA LEU A 6 14.37 -10.07 1.89
C LEU A 6 13.40 -9.21 2.70
N GLN A 7 13.87 -8.10 3.27
CA GLN A 7 13.03 -7.12 3.96
C GLN A 7 12.05 -6.46 2.98
N ALA A 8 12.53 -5.99 1.83
CA ALA A 8 11.70 -5.31 0.84
C ALA A 8 10.66 -6.23 0.18
N LEU A 9 10.94 -7.53 0.08
CA LEU A 9 10.01 -8.56 -0.36
C LEU A 9 9.00 -9.00 0.73
N GLY A 10 9.14 -8.50 1.97
CA GLY A 10 8.31 -8.91 3.11
C GLY A 10 8.61 -10.31 3.66
N LEU A 11 9.78 -10.87 3.32
CA LEU A 11 10.24 -12.20 3.76
C LEU A 11 11.06 -12.14 5.06
N GLN A 12 11.48 -10.96 5.49
CA GLN A 12 12.22 -10.70 6.73
C GLN A 12 11.73 -9.41 7.37
N CYS A 13 11.67 -9.35 8.70
CA CYS A 13 11.13 -8.22 9.46
C CYS A 13 12.08 -7.64 10.51
N SER A 14 13.40 -7.94 10.42
CA SER A 14 14.41 -7.48 11.40
C SER A 14 14.61 -5.96 11.46
N HIS A 15 14.14 -5.21 10.43
CA HIS A 15 14.17 -3.75 10.35
C HIS A 15 13.00 -3.07 11.07
N LEU A 16 12.01 -3.83 11.53
CA LEU A 16 10.78 -3.31 12.13
C LEU A 16 10.88 -3.13 13.64
N ILE A 17 9.99 -2.29 14.16
CA ILE A 17 9.69 -2.13 15.59
C ILE A 17 8.17 -2.08 15.78
N ASP A 18 7.70 -2.41 16.99
CA ASP A 18 6.33 -2.11 17.38
C ASP A 18 6.14 -0.61 17.60
N PHE A 19 5.03 -0.08 17.07
CA PHE A 19 4.60 1.28 17.22
C PHE A 19 3.07 1.29 17.43
N SER A 20 2.65 1.39 18.67
CA SER A 20 1.22 1.40 19.05
C SER A 20 0.42 0.21 18.48
N GLY A 21 1.02 -0.99 18.51
CA GLY A 21 0.40 -2.22 17.99
C GLY A 21 0.55 -2.44 16.48
N ASN A 22 1.23 -1.53 15.79
CA ASN A 22 1.61 -1.65 14.38
C ASN A 22 3.10 -1.92 14.23
N GLN A 23 3.49 -2.68 13.21
CA GLN A 23 4.90 -2.85 12.87
C GLN A 23 5.30 -1.79 11.84
N ILE A 24 6.31 -0.97 12.16
CA ILE A 24 6.84 0.06 11.26
C ILE A 24 8.35 -0.08 11.12
N HIS A 25 8.93 0.46 10.05
CA HIS A 25 10.37 0.57 9.90
C HIS A 25 10.95 1.43 11.03
N ARG A 26 12.00 0.93 11.76
CA ARG A 26 12.52 1.60 12.96
C ARG A 26 12.95 3.05 12.76
N ARG A 27 13.46 3.38 11.56
CA ARG A 27 13.90 4.73 11.21
C ARG A 27 12.73 5.69 10.94
N LEU A 28 11.50 5.17 10.79
CA LEU A 28 10.30 5.96 10.54
C LEU A 28 9.80 6.68 11.80
N LYS A 29 10.13 6.12 12.97
CA LYS A 29 9.50 6.50 14.24
C LYS A 29 9.49 8.00 14.52
N SER A 30 10.62 8.69 14.36
CA SER A 30 10.75 10.12 14.68
C SER A 30 9.84 10.98 13.80
N ASP A 31 9.83 10.70 12.50
CA ASP A 31 9.09 11.50 11.52
C ASP A 31 7.59 11.23 11.65
N LEU A 32 7.22 9.99 11.94
CA LEU A 32 5.82 9.63 12.22
C LEU A 32 5.31 10.25 13.54
N ASP A 33 6.11 10.22 14.61
CA ASP A 33 5.77 10.91 15.87
C ASP A 33 5.54 12.41 15.63
N GLY A 34 6.38 13.04 14.81
CA GLY A 34 6.25 14.46 14.43
C GLY A 34 4.95 14.74 13.68
N LEU A 35 4.63 13.93 12.67
CA LEU A 35 3.40 14.04 11.88
C LEU A 35 2.15 13.85 12.77
N MET A 36 2.15 12.84 13.65
CA MET A 36 1.04 12.59 14.58
C MET A 36 0.86 13.75 15.59
N GLN A 37 1.94 14.34 16.07
CA GLN A 37 1.87 15.52 16.95
C GLN A 37 1.32 16.74 16.21
N ALA A 38 1.70 16.96 14.96
CA ALA A 38 1.15 18.03 14.12
C ALA A 38 -0.36 17.82 13.86
N ALA A 39 -0.77 16.57 13.58
CA ALA A 39 -2.19 16.20 13.43
C ALA A 39 -2.99 16.56 14.69
N LYS A 40 -2.50 16.17 15.86
CA LYS A 40 -3.14 16.48 17.15
C LYS A 40 -3.26 17.98 17.39
N SER A 41 -2.23 18.75 17.06
CA SER A 41 -2.24 20.21 17.19
C SER A 41 -3.26 20.86 16.24
N SER A 42 -3.58 20.19 15.13
CA SER A 42 -4.59 20.62 14.16
C SER A 42 -5.99 20.03 14.42
N GLY A 43 -6.18 19.31 15.53
CA GLY A 43 -7.47 18.78 15.96
C GLY A 43 -7.82 17.40 15.37
N PHE A 44 -6.86 16.67 14.82
CA PHE A 44 -7.07 15.34 14.26
C PHE A 44 -6.48 14.24 15.16
N ASP A 45 -7.28 13.25 15.51
CA ASP A 45 -6.83 12.04 16.20
C ASP A 45 -6.31 11.02 15.16
N PHE A 46 -5.07 11.23 14.71
CA PHE A 46 -4.41 10.43 13.69
C PHE A 46 -4.30 8.96 14.10
N ALA A 47 -4.71 8.06 13.22
CA ALA A 47 -4.64 6.63 13.42
C ALA A 47 -4.09 5.91 12.18
N ILE A 48 -3.46 4.76 12.42
CA ILE A 48 -2.94 3.86 11.40
C ILE A 48 -3.91 2.69 11.26
N ALA A 49 -4.50 2.54 10.08
CA ALA A 49 -5.37 1.41 9.74
C ALA A 49 -4.56 0.19 9.32
N SER A 50 -3.44 0.40 8.61
CA SER A 50 -2.54 -0.65 8.17
C SER A 50 -1.11 -0.09 8.08
N ALA A 51 -0.14 -0.87 8.55
CA ALA A 51 1.29 -0.57 8.41
C ALA A 51 1.99 -1.75 7.70
N HIS A 52 3.03 -2.32 8.30
CA HIS A 52 3.73 -3.46 7.71
C HIS A 52 2.80 -4.65 7.48
N ARG A 53 2.99 -5.26 6.32
CA ARG A 53 2.34 -6.51 5.90
C ARG A 53 3.40 -7.42 5.31
N ASP A 54 3.59 -8.62 5.90
CA ASP A 54 4.56 -9.58 5.40
C ASP A 54 4.10 -10.25 4.08
N PHE A 55 5.01 -10.97 3.45
CA PHE A 55 4.77 -11.70 2.20
C PHE A 55 3.61 -12.69 2.34
N HIS A 56 3.55 -13.43 3.45
CA HIS A 56 2.53 -14.48 3.64
C HIS A 56 1.14 -13.91 3.81
N ARG A 57 1.00 -12.80 4.55
CA ARG A 57 -0.27 -12.09 4.67
C ARG A 57 -0.71 -11.51 3.33
N GLN A 58 0.20 -10.91 2.55
CA GLN A 58 -0.12 -10.42 1.20
C GLN A 58 -0.50 -11.55 0.27
N LYS A 59 0.19 -12.70 0.33
CA LYS A 59 -0.17 -13.91 -0.41
C LYS A 59 -1.58 -14.41 -0.07
N ALA A 60 -1.95 -14.38 1.20
CA ALA A 60 -3.30 -14.78 1.63
C ALA A 60 -4.38 -13.84 1.05
N ILE A 61 -4.14 -12.52 1.05
CA ILE A 61 -5.04 -11.53 0.43
C ILE A 61 -5.15 -11.77 -1.08
N TRP A 62 -4.02 -11.94 -1.75
CA TRP A 62 -3.95 -12.22 -3.19
C TRP A 62 -4.73 -13.47 -3.56
N ASN A 63 -4.43 -14.59 -2.91
CA ASN A 63 -5.07 -15.87 -3.19
C ASN A 63 -6.57 -15.84 -2.92
N ALA A 64 -7.02 -15.13 -1.88
CA ALA A 64 -8.44 -14.97 -1.58
C ALA A 64 -9.18 -14.17 -2.67
N LYS A 65 -8.56 -13.15 -3.25
CA LYS A 65 -9.12 -12.42 -4.39
C LYS A 65 -9.10 -13.26 -5.66
N TYR A 66 -7.98 -13.92 -5.95
CA TYR A 66 -7.84 -14.75 -7.15
C TYR A 66 -8.82 -15.93 -7.18
N SER A 67 -9.14 -16.50 -6.03
CA SER A 67 -10.12 -17.61 -5.89
C SER A 67 -11.58 -17.15 -5.74
N GLY A 68 -11.86 -15.84 -5.79
CA GLY A 68 -13.22 -15.31 -5.61
C GLY A 68 -13.74 -15.30 -4.16
N LEU A 69 -12.90 -15.63 -3.17
CA LEU A 69 -13.27 -15.56 -1.73
C LEU A 69 -13.35 -14.11 -1.22
N ARG A 70 -12.74 -13.17 -1.94
CA ARG A 70 -12.86 -11.73 -1.70
C ARG A 70 -13.22 -11.02 -3.01
N PRO A 71 -14.05 -9.98 -2.97
CA PRO A 71 -14.38 -9.22 -4.17
C PRO A 71 -13.14 -8.53 -4.74
N ILE A 72 -13.13 -8.40 -6.07
CA ILE A 72 -12.25 -7.50 -6.81
C ILE A 72 -13.10 -6.30 -7.17
N LEU A 73 -12.55 -5.09 -6.96
CA LEU A 73 -13.25 -3.85 -7.21
C LEU A 73 -12.68 -3.16 -8.46
N ASP A 74 -13.55 -2.45 -9.19
CA ASP A 74 -13.15 -1.55 -10.28
C ASP A 74 -12.84 -0.14 -9.75
N LEU A 75 -12.53 0.80 -10.65
CA LEU A 75 -12.24 2.20 -10.30
C LEU A 75 -13.43 2.95 -9.66
N ASP A 76 -14.63 2.45 -9.82
CA ASP A 76 -15.84 2.98 -9.17
C ASP A 76 -16.14 2.29 -7.83
N ASN A 77 -15.23 1.47 -7.32
CA ASN A 77 -15.38 0.63 -6.12
C ASN A 77 -16.54 -0.37 -6.21
N LYS A 78 -16.90 -0.81 -7.41
CA LYS A 78 -17.92 -1.85 -7.63
C LYS A 78 -17.28 -3.20 -7.80
N ALA A 79 -17.93 -4.24 -7.27
CA ALA A 79 -17.48 -5.60 -7.46
C ALA A 79 -17.53 -6.00 -8.94
N VAL A 80 -16.40 -6.54 -9.43
CA VAL A 80 -16.23 -6.99 -10.81
C VAL A 80 -16.68 -8.44 -10.93
N ASP A 81 -17.50 -8.75 -11.95
CA ASP A 81 -17.72 -10.13 -12.37
C ASP A 81 -16.48 -10.64 -13.13
N THR A 82 -15.79 -11.56 -12.51
CA THR A 82 -14.56 -12.15 -13.06
C THR A 82 -14.82 -13.46 -13.81
N SER A 83 -16.08 -13.86 -13.99
CA SER A 83 -16.43 -15.04 -14.78
C SER A 83 -15.97 -14.86 -16.23
N GLY A 84 -15.11 -15.73 -16.71
CA GLY A 84 -14.55 -15.65 -18.06
C GLY A 84 -13.26 -14.81 -18.20
N PHE A 85 -12.70 -14.30 -17.11
CA PHE A 85 -11.41 -13.63 -17.18
C PHE A 85 -10.29 -14.63 -17.54
N SER A 86 -9.37 -14.22 -18.41
CA SER A 86 -8.08 -14.87 -18.54
C SER A 86 -7.26 -14.69 -17.27
N SER A 87 -6.24 -15.53 -17.04
CA SER A 87 -5.32 -15.35 -15.89
C SER A 87 -4.70 -13.95 -15.86
N LYS A 88 -4.34 -13.40 -17.04
CA LYS A 88 -3.78 -12.04 -17.12
C LYS A 88 -4.81 -10.98 -16.70
N ALA A 89 -6.03 -11.05 -17.23
CA ALA A 89 -7.09 -10.12 -16.86
C ALA A 89 -7.43 -10.18 -15.36
N MET A 90 -7.44 -11.39 -14.76
CA MET A 90 -7.63 -11.58 -13.33
C MET A 90 -6.51 -10.90 -12.53
N ILE A 91 -5.25 -11.08 -12.91
CA ILE A 91 -4.08 -10.47 -12.28
C ILE A 91 -4.19 -8.94 -12.32
N GLU A 92 -4.45 -8.36 -13.49
CA GLU A 92 -4.57 -6.91 -13.67
C GLU A 92 -5.73 -6.32 -12.85
N ALA A 93 -6.87 -7.00 -12.81
CA ALA A 93 -8.01 -6.58 -12.00
C ALA A 93 -7.70 -6.60 -10.49
N ILE A 94 -6.99 -7.62 -10.00
CA ILE A 94 -6.56 -7.67 -8.59
C ILE A 94 -5.57 -6.55 -8.30
N MET A 95 -4.62 -6.30 -9.20
CA MET A 95 -3.53 -5.34 -9.00
C MET A 95 -4.00 -3.88 -8.99
N LEU A 96 -5.24 -3.60 -9.33
CA LEU A 96 -5.82 -2.27 -9.21
C LEU A 96 -5.79 -1.76 -7.76
N PHE A 97 -6.05 -2.63 -6.76
CA PHE A 97 -6.08 -2.31 -5.32
C PHE A 97 -5.28 -3.28 -4.44
N SER A 98 -4.57 -4.24 -5.02
CA SER A 98 -3.83 -5.23 -4.23
C SER A 98 -2.56 -5.67 -4.93
N ALA A 99 -1.43 -5.25 -4.39
CA ALA A 99 -0.13 -5.60 -4.92
C ALA A 99 0.13 -7.13 -4.93
N LEU A 100 1.02 -7.58 -5.82
CA LEU A 100 1.58 -8.92 -5.77
C LEU A 100 2.30 -9.18 -4.43
N PRO A 101 2.28 -10.40 -3.91
CA PRO A 101 3.19 -10.82 -2.85
C PRO A 101 4.65 -10.56 -3.26
N GLY A 102 5.41 -9.90 -2.41
CA GLY A 102 6.77 -9.47 -2.70
C GLY A 102 6.89 -8.10 -3.41
N ALA A 103 5.76 -7.51 -3.86
CA ALA A 103 5.75 -6.20 -4.52
C ALA A 103 4.90 -5.15 -3.76
N SER A 104 4.36 -5.49 -2.60
CA SER A 104 3.60 -4.56 -1.79
C SER A 104 4.52 -3.57 -1.08
N ARG A 105 4.23 -2.29 -1.20
CA ARG A 105 4.97 -1.24 -0.47
C ARG A 105 4.84 -1.38 1.05
N HIS A 106 3.75 -1.96 1.54
CA HIS A 106 3.60 -2.29 2.96
C HIS A 106 4.65 -3.28 3.48
N HIS A 107 5.35 -4.03 2.63
CA HIS A 107 6.48 -4.87 3.05
C HIS A 107 7.63 -4.06 3.65
N PHE A 108 7.80 -2.81 3.21
CA PHE A 108 8.87 -1.93 3.65
C PHE A 108 8.72 -1.47 5.11
N GLY A 109 7.48 -1.44 5.62
CA GLY A 109 7.15 -0.84 6.91
C GLY A 109 7.26 0.69 6.92
N THR A 110 7.36 1.31 5.74
CA THR A 110 7.47 2.77 5.51
C THR A 110 6.20 3.35 4.91
N ASP A 111 5.28 2.50 4.53
CA ASP A 111 4.02 2.81 3.89
C ASP A 111 2.86 2.48 4.84
N LEU A 112 1.96 3.44 5.01
CA LEU A 112 0.91 3.42 6.01
C LEU A 112 -0.43 3.81 5.38
N ASP A 113 -1.49 3.10 5.76
CA ASP A 113 -2.86 3.53 5.51
C ASP A 113 -3.36 4.29 6.75
N VAL A 114 -3.75 5.55 6.57
CA VAL A 114 -4.02 6.47 7.68
C VAL A 114 -5.38 7.14 7.60
N TYR A 115 -5.94 7.48 8.75
CA TYR A 115 -7.21 8.19 8.90
C TYR A 115 -7.23 8.99 10.21
N ALA A 116 -8.29 9.75 10.47
CA ALA A 116 -8.50 10.43 11.74
C ALA A 116 -9.74 9.86 12.44
N THR A 117 -9.54 9.26 13.63
CA THR A 117 -10.64 8.55 14.33
C THR A 117 -11.77 9.47 14.76
N ASN A 118 -11.47 10.71 15.11
CA ASN A 118 -12.46 11.71 15.52
C ASN A 118 -13.28 12.30 14.35
N CYS A 119 -12.93 11.96 13.09
CA CYS A 119 -13.73 12.32 11.92
C CYS A 119 -14.86 11.30 11.62
N LEU A 120 -14.82 10.10 12.23
CA LEU A 120 -15.92 9.14 12.13
C LEU A 120 -17.04 9.52 13.11
N THR A 121 -18.26 9.51 12.62
CA THR A 121 -19.45 9.65 13.49
C THR A 121 -19.82 8.32 14.12
N ASN A 122 -20.63 8.36 15.19
CA ASN A 122 -21.07 7.15 15.89
C ASN A 122 -21.74 6.15 14.93
N GLY A 123 -21.21 4.93 14.90
CA GLY A 123 -21.72 3.83 14.05
C GLY A 123 -21.09 3.74 12.68
N GLN A 124 -20.24 4.68 12.29
CA GLN A 124 -19.43 4.56 11.07
C GLN A 124 -18.18 3.70 11.32
N SER A 125 -17.80 2.92 10.33
CA SER A 125 -16.54 2.17 10.30
C SER A 125 -15.73 2.58 9.07
N LEU A 126 -14.43 2.67 9.23
CA LEU A 126 -13.48 2.89 8.16
C LEU A 126 -13.61 1.78 7.08
N GLN A 127 -13.68 2.16 5.81
CA GLN A 127 -13.75 1.26 4.67
C GLN A 127 -12.47 1.27 3.82
N LEU A 128 -11.67 2.35 3.89
CA LEU A 128 -10.54 2.66 3.02
C LEU A 128 -10.99 2.71 1.56
N GLU A 129 -11.99 3.54 1.31
CA GLU A 129 -12.50 3.85 -0.02
C GLU A 129 -12.29 5.32 -0.36
N PRO A 130 -12.04 5.70 -1.65
CA PRO A 130 -11.72 7.07 -2.05
C PRO A 130 -12.75 8.10 -1.60
N TRP A 131 -14.06 7.79 -1.67
CA TRP A 131 -15.12 8.71 -1.29
C TRP A 131 -15.03 9.20 0.16
N GLU A 132 -14.41 8.40 1.06
CA GLU A 132 -14.23 8.79 2.48
C GLU A 132 -13.29 10.00 2.62
N TYR A 133 -12.40 10.22 1.64
CA TYR A 133 -11.38 11.28 1.61
C TYR A 133 -11.72 12.42 0.64
N GLU A 134 -12.82 12.29 -0.11
CA GLU A 134 -13.34 13.29 -1.05
C GLU A 134 -14.30 14.28 -0.39
N GLN A 135 -14.73 15.33 -1.16
CA GLN A 135 -15.53 16.45 -0.71
C GLN A 135 -16.82 16.00 -0.04
N SER A 136 -17.23 15.49 0.72
CA SER A 136 -18.42 15.03 1.47
C SER A 136 -18.09 13.81 2.33
N GLY A 137 -16.89 13.27 2.20
CA GLY A 137 -16.43 12.17 3.01
C GLY A 137 -15.97 12.61 4.39
N PRO A 138 -15.97 11.70 5.36
CA PRO A 138 -15.60 12.02 6.74
C PRO A 138 -14.16 12.50 6.89
N PHE A 139 -13.25 12.07 6.00
CA PHE A 139 -11.83 12.40 6.09
C PHE A 139 -11.37 13.50 5.12
N TYR A 140 -12.29 14.24 4.48
CA TYR A 140 -11.93 15.29 3.52
C TYR A 140 -10.99 16.35 4.13
N GLU A 141 -11.37 16.94 5.27
CA GLU A 141 -10.56 17.95 5.95
C GLU A 141 -9.22 17.38 6.47
N PHE A 142 -9.23 16.13 6.95
CA PHE A 142 -8.00 15.43 7.33
C PHE A 142 -7.09 15.21 6.12
N SER A 143 -7.63 14.78 4.98
CA SER A 143 -6.85 14.58 3.75
C SER A 143 -6.25 15.88 3.22
N ALA A 144 -7.01 16.98 3.24
CA ALA A 144 -6.54 18.30 2.84
C ALA A 144 -5.40 18.82 3.75
N TRP A 145 -5.55 18.62 5.07
CA TRP A 145 -4.50 18.92 6.03
C TRP A 145 -3.24 18.05 5.80
N LEU A 146 -3.44 16.75 5.59
CA LEU A 146 -2.36 15.79 5.36
C LEU A 146 -1.53 16.17 4.13
N ASP A 147 -2.19 16.54 3.01
CA ASP A 147 -1.54 16.97 1.77
C ASP A 147 -0.65 18.21 1.94
N GLN A 148 -1.03 19.11 2.84
CA GLN A 148 -0.27 20.33 3.13
C GLN A 148 0.90 20.09 4.10
N THR A 149 0.80 19.08 4.97
CA THR A 149 1.70 18.96 6.15
C THR A 149 2.65 17.76 6.03
N MET A 150 2.23 16.64 5.45
CA MET A 150 3.02 15.39 5.48
C MET A 150 4.40 15.52 4.87
N GLY A 151 4.59 16.41 3.88
CA GLY A 151 5.88 16.64 3.22
C GLY A 151 6.96 17.18 4.17
N GLU A 152 6.59 17.92 5.22
CA GLU A 152 7.50 18.43 6.26
C GLU A 152 8.15 17.30 7.07
N PHE A 153 7.47 16.15 7.13
CA PHE A 153 7.91 14.94 7.83
C PHE A 153 8.42 13.86 6.89
N GLY A 154 8.67 14.20 5.62
CA GLY A 154 9.23 13.28 4.63
C GLY A 154 8.24 12.31 4.01
N PHE A 155 6.93 12.50 4.22
CA PHE A 155 5.89 11.65 3.63
C PHE A 155 5.31 12.24 2.33
N TYR A 156 4.79 11.35 1.48
CA TYR A 156 4.06 11.69 0.26
C TYR A 156 3.02 10.60 -0.04
N LYS A 157 2.09 10.86 -0.95
CA LYS A 157 1.13 9.86 -1.45
C LYS A 157 1.67 9.21 -2.74
N PRO A 158 2.06 7.92 -2.74
CA PRO A 158 2.54 7.24 -3.95
C PRO A 158 1.43 7.01 -4.98
N TYR A 159 0.19 6.94 -4.54
CA TYR A 159 -1.00 6.68 -5.35
C TYR A 159 -1.97 7.88 -5.31
N ASP A 160 -1.44 9.10 -5.53
CA ASP A 160 -2.18 10.37 -5.49
C ASP A 160 -3.20 10.52 -6.63
N VAL A 161 -2.91 9.93 -7.81
CA VAL A 161 -3.82 9.86 -8.97
C VAL A 161 -3.66 8.54 -9.70
N TYR A 162 -4.70 8.11 -10.42
CA TYR A 162 -4.62 6.93 -11.28
C TYR A 162 -3.72 7.17 -12.48
N ARG A 163 -2.65 6.35 -12.63
CA ARG A 163 -1.66 6.42 -13.72
C ARG A 163 -1.71 5.20 -14.66
N GLY A 164 -2.84 4.48 -14.70
CA GLY A 164 -2.99 3.25 -15.48
C GLY A 164 -2.48 1.99 -14.78
N GLY A 165 -2.02 2.09 -13.52
CA GLY A 165 -1.58 1.00 -12.66
C GLY A 165 -2.49 0.84 -11.44
N VAL A 166 -1.95 1.11 -10.24
CA VAL A 166 -2.70 1.11 -8.98
C VAL A 166 -3.69 2.28 -8.96
N ALA A 167 -4.89 2.07 -8.43
CA ALA A 167 -5.90 3.09 -8.25
C ALA A 167 -5.44 4.21 -7.30
N CYS A 168 -6.16 5.32 -7.28
CA CYS A 168 -5.93 6.38 -6.31
C CYS A 168 -6.25 5.88 -4.90
N GLU A 169 -5.31 6.06 -3.97
CA GLU A 169 -5.44 5.67 -2.56
C GLU A 169 -5.10 6.87 -1.66
N PRO A 170 -6.06 7.77 -1.40
CA PRO A 170 -5.81 9.00 -0.65
C PRO A 170 -5.40 8.78 0.81
N TRP A 171 -5.65 7.59 1.36
CA TRP A 171 -5.24 7.16 2.69
C TRP A 171 -3.80 6.69 2.77
N HIS A 172 -3.20 6.28 1.63
CA HIS A 172 -1.89 5.64 1.57
C HIS A 172 -0.78 6.69 1.53
N ILE A 173 0.00 6.76 2.60
CA ILE A 173 1.20 7.60 2.68
C ILE A 173 2.47 6.76 2.75
N SER A 174 3.55 7.28 2.22
CA SER A 174 4.85 6.63 2.14
C SER A 174 5.96 7.59 2.55
N HIS A 175 6.93 7.12 3.33
CA HIS A 175 8.10 7.93 3.66
C HIS A 175 9.12 7.89 2.53
N ALA A 176 9.27 9.00 1.81
CA ALA A 176 9.99 9.10 0.53
C ALA A 176 11.40 8.48 0.54
N LYS A 177 12.25 8.91 1.48
CA LYS A 177 13.64 8.45 1.57
C LYS A 177 13.74 6.95 1.87
N LEU A 178 13.02 6.49 2.89
CA LEU A 178 13.13 5.09 3.34
C LEU A 178 12.50 4.12 2.34
N ALA A 179 11.33 4.48 1.79
CA ALA A 179 10.68 3.68 0.77
C ALA A 179 11.50 3.58 -0.52
N ASN A 180 12.20 4.66 -0.91
CA ASN A 180 13.10 4.62 -2.05
C ASN A 180 14.30 3.67 -1.81
N GLU A 181 14.91 3.71 -0.61
CA GLU A 181 15.99 2.78 -0.25
C GLU A 181 15.53 1.32 -0.36
N MET A 182 14.30 1.00 0.03
CA MET A 182 13.71 -0.33 -0.06
C MET A 182 13.37 -0.70 -1.52
N SER A 183 12.69 0.19 -2.23
CA SER A 183 12.18 -0.09 -3.59
C SER A 183 13.30 -0.34 -4.60
N VAL A 184 14.43 0.39 -4.52
CA VAL A 184 15.57 0.19 -5.43
C VAL A 184 16.34 -1.12 -5.15
N SER A 185 16.06 -1.79 -4.03
CA SER A 185 16.68 -3.08 -3.69
C SER A 185 16.04 -4.28 -4.36
N ILE A 186 14.83 -4.14 -4.91
CA ILE A 186 14.07 -5.19 -5.58
C ILE A 186 13.78 -4.83 -7.03
N ASP A 187 13.76 -5.85 -7.87
CA ASP A 187 13.41 -5.76 -9.28
C ASP A 187 12.42 -6.87 -9.67
N ALA A 188 12.03 -6.88 -10.94
CA ALA A 188 11.12 -7.90 -11.49
C ALA A 188 11.64 -9.33 -11.29
N ALA A 189 12.97 -9.53 -11.36
CA ALA A 189 13.59 -10.85 -11.17
C ALA A 189 13.49 -11.32 -9.71
N ALA A 190 13.79 -10.45 -8.75
CA ALA A 190 13.69 -10.76 -7.32
C ALA A 190 12.24 -11.10 -6.91
N ILE A 191 11.26 -10.35 -7.42
CA ILE A 191 9.84 -10.63 -7.17
C ILE A 191 9.43 -11.97 -7.79
N SER A 192 9.83 -12.24 -9.04
CA SER A 192 9.56 -13.53 -9.71
C SER A 192 10.18 -14.69 -8.95
N GLU A 193 11.43 -14.56 -8.50
CA GLU A 193 12.10 -15.57 -7.69
C GLU A 193 11.34 -15.85 -6.40
N ALA A 194 10.94 -14.80 -5.67
CA ALA A 194 10.14 -14.95 -4.46
C ALA A 194 8.81 -15.68 -4.74
N ILE A 195 8.04 -15.23 -5.75
CA ILE A 195 6.74 -15.83 -6.10
C ILE A 195 6.90 -17.31 -6.48
N SER A 196 7.98 -17.68 -7.19
CA SER A 196 8.21 -19.06 -7.66
C SER A 196 8.30 -20.08 -6.52
N GLN A 197 8.76 -19.63 -5.33
CA GLN A 197 8.99 -20.47 -4.15
C GLN A 197 7.73 -20.73 -3.32
N TYR A 198 6.61 -20.05 -3.61
CA TYR A 198 5.39 -20.14 -2.82
C TYR A 198 4.16 -20.47 -3.68
N ASP A 199 3.08 -20.90 -3.00
CA ASP A 199 1.79 -21.17 -3.64
C ASP A 199 1.02 -19.85 -3.82
N VAL A 200 1.37 -19.10 -4.86
CA VAL A 200 0.68 -17.90 -5.31
C VAL A 200 -0.20 -18.29 -6.50
N LEU A 201 -1.51 -18.07 -6.39
CA LEU A 201 -2.43 -18.38 -7.47
C LEU A 201 -2.14 -17.50 -8.69
N GLY A 202 -2.16 -18.10 -9.89
CA GLY A 202 -1.81 -17.41 -11.12
C GLY A 202 -0.31 -17.21 -11.37
N LYS A 203 0.59 -17.83 -10.56
CA LYS A 203 2.03 -17.55 -10.59
C LYS A 203 2.70 -17.72 -11.96
N GLU A 204 2.30 -18.71 -12.75
CA GLU A 204 2.86 -18.89 -14.11
C GLU A 204 2.56 -17.67 -15.00
N SER A 205 1.32 -17.20 -14.98
CA SER A 205 0.93 -15.99 -15.72
C SER A 205 1.58 -14.73 -15.16
N ILE A 206 1.74 -14.64 -13.84
CA ILE A 206 2.46 -13.52 -13.18
C ILE A 206 3.91 -13.49 -13.68
N ILE A 207 4.63 -14.60 -13.59
CA ILE A 207 6.04 -14.68 -13.98
C ILE A 207 6.22 -14.38 -15.48
N ASN A 208 5.36 -14.92 -16.33
CA ASN A 208 5.41 -14.70 -17.77
C ASN A 208 5.15 -13.24 -18.18
N ASN A 209 4.43 -12.47 -17.36
CA ASN A 209 4.13 -11.05 -17.62
C ASN A 209 4.85 -10.10 -16.65
N MET A 210 5.80 -10.59 -15.84
CA MET A 210 6.39 -9.83 -14.74
C MET A 210 6.97 -8.49 -15.17
N GLY A 211 7.61 -8.40 -16.32
CA GLY A 211 8.18 -7.13 -16.81
C GLY A 211 7.11 -6.05 -16.96
N GLU A 212 5.99 -6.36 -17.64
CA GLU A 212 4.87 -5.43 -17.81
C GLU A 212 4.19 -5.09 -16.47
N LEU A 213 3.99 -6.11 -15.61
CA LEU A 213 3.37 -5.91 -14.31
C LEU A 213 4.24 -5.04 -13.38
N TYR A 214 5.55 -5.22 -13.43
CA TYR A 214 6.51 -4.42 -12.67
C TYR A 214 6.48 -2.95 -13.09
N GLU A 215 6.61 -2.68 -14.39
CA GLU A 215 6.58 -1.31 -14.93
C GLU A 215 5.25 -0.62 -14.63
N ARG A 216 4.13 -1.33 -14.76
CA ARG A 216 2.80 -0.74 -14.66
C ARG A 216 2.32 -0.55 -13.23
N TYR A 217 2.63 -1.48 -12.31
CA TYR A 217 2.03 -1.53 -10.98
C TYR A 217 3.02 -1.36 -9.83
N VAL A 218 4.31 -1.62 -10.05
CA VAL A 218 5.30 -1.56 -8.96
C VAL A 218 6.04 -0.23 -8.95
N ILE A 219 6.56 0.21 -10.10
CA ILE A 219 7.36 1.44 -10.19
C ILE A 219 6.56 2.67 -10.68
N ASN A 220 5.36 2.47 -11.19
CA ASN A 220 4.48 3.55 -11.67
C ASN A 220 3.75 4.24 -10.50
N VAL A 221 4.52 4.97 -9.71
CA VAL A 221 4.05 5.73 -8.54
C VAL A 221 4.38 7.21 -8.68
N ALA A 222 3.76 8.06 -7.86
CA ALA A 222 4.10 9.47 -7.82
C ALA A 222 5.58 9.68 -7.48
N SER A 223 6.20 10.69 -8.08
CA SER A 223 7.56 11.10 -7.73
C SER A 223 7.58 11.68 -6.32
N SER A 224 8.48 11.20 -5.48
CA SER A 224 8.71 11.75 -4.14
C SER A 224 9.51 13.06 -4.27
N THR A 225 8.87 14.18 -4.59
CA THR A 225 9.49 15.49 -4.49
C THR A 225 9.42 15.96 -3.03
N VAL A 226 10.22 15.35 -2.16
CA VAL A 226 10.52 15.98 -0.86
C VAL A 226 11.61 17.00 -1.13
N LYS A 227 11.28 18.28 -0.91
CA LYS A 227 12.22 19.41 -1.00
C LYS A 227 13.23 19.37 0.14
#